data_4e096069f055eee94870777049a931e3
#
_entry.id   4e096069f055eee94870777049a931e3
#
_cell.length_a   1.000
_cell.length_b   1.000
_cell.length_c   1.000
_cell.angle_alpha   90.00
_cell.angle_beta   90.00
_cell.angle_gamma   90.00
#
_symmetry.space_group_name_H-M   'P 1'
#
loop_
_entity.id
_entity.type
_entity.pdbx_description
1 polymer ?
#
loop_
_entity_poly.entity_id
_entity_poly.type
_entity_poly.pdbx_seq_one_letter_code
_entity_poly.pdbx_strand_id
1 'polypeptide(L)'
;YLPENVGFYDDMDARQNLRYIAKLNRISGDVSEKRIDYWLEMVGLSEESTKKVGTYSKGMRQRLGIAEVLIKEPKLVFLDEPTIGLDPDGTNRMLDLIHSLSREKNITLFLSSHLLDQVQKICDRVGIMINGNLVAIGPIEELAKKKLGLDQQDYTLEEIYMKYFKEA
;
A
#
# COMPACT_ATOMS: atom_id res chain seq x y z
N TYR A 1 -7.53 -3.58 -5.63
CA TYR A 1 -7.81 -2.53 -4.66
C TYR A 1 -7.74 -3.09 -3.24
N LEU A 2 -7.03 -2.39 -2.36
CA LEU A 2 -6.97 -2.65 -0.93
C LEU A 2 -7.63 -1.48 -0.20
N PRO A 3 -8.79 -1.69 0.44
CA PRO A 3 -9.45 -0.63 1.22
C PRO A 3 -8.72 -0.40 2.55
N GLU A 4 -8.95 0.75 3.17
CA GLU A 4 -8.45 1.06 4.52
C GLU A 4 -8.80 -0.02 5.56
N ASN A 5 -10.04 -0.51 5.51
CA ASN A 5 -10.52 -1.56 6.40
C ASN A 5 -10.66 -2.88 5.64
N VAL A 6 -9.73 -3.79 5.88
CA VAL A 6 -9.70 -5.11 5.23
C VAL A 6 -10.57 -6.10 6.00
N GLY A 7 -11.56 -6.68 5.30
CA GLY A 7 -12.45 -7.70 5.85
C GLY A 7 -11.93 -9.11 5.55
N PHE A 8 -11.86 -9.95 6.57
CA PHE A 8 -11.52 -11.38 6.47
C PHE A 8 -12.53 -12.24 7.23
N TYR A 9 -12.53 -13.51 6.94
CA TYR A 9 -13.21 -14.51 7.77
C TYR A 9 -12.35 -14.78 9.00
N ASP A 10 -12.74 -14.20 10.14
CA ASP A 10 -11.96 -14.19 11.37
C ASP A 10 -11.73 -15.58 11.97
N ASP A 11 -12.65 -16.52 11.73
CA ASP A 11 -12.53 -17.91 12.16
C ASP A 11 -11.62 -18.78 11.28
N MET A 12 -11.23 -18.29 10.12
CA MET A 12 -10.28 -18.91 9.22
C MET A 12 -8.86 -18.41 9.50
N ASP A 13 -7.87 -19.25 9.19
CA ASP A 13 -6.48 -18.84 9.14
C ASP A 13 -6.16 -18.06 7.85
N ALA A 14 -4.93 -17.49 7.75
CA ALA A 14 -4.53 -16.71 6.59
C ALA A 14 -4.54 -17.53 5.30
N ARG A 15 -4.07 -18.77 5.35
CA ARG A 15 -4.05 -19.66 4.19
C ARG A 15 -5.46 -19.99 3.70
N GLN A 16 -6.39 -20.25 4.61
CA GLN A 16 -7.79 -20.51 4.28
C GLN A 16 -8.46 -19.30 3.63
N ASN A 17 -8.24 -18.10 4.16
CA ASN A 17 -8.71 -16.86 3.55
C ASN A 17 -8.16 -16.69 2.12
N LEU A 18 -6.85 -16.84 1.93
CA LEU A 18 -6.23 -16.71 0.60
C LEU A 18 -6.69 -17.80 -0.38
N ARG A 19 -6.88 -19.05 0.08
CA ARG A 19 -7.46 -20.13 -0.75
C ARG A 19 -8.87 -19.80 -1.20
N TYR A 20 -9.68 -19.22 -0.31
CA TYR A 20 -11.03 -18.81 -0.65
C TYR A 20 -11.02 -17.78 -1.78
N ILE A 21 -10.17 -16.75 -1.67
CA ILE A 21 -10.01 -15.73 -2.71
C ILE A 21 -9.45 -16.32 -4.01
N ALA A 22 -8.47 -17.22 -3.92
CA ALA A 22 -7.92 -17.90 -5.09
C ALA A 22 -9.01 -18.69 -5.85
N LYS A 23 -9.87 -19.41 -5.13
CA LYS A 23 -11.00 -20.14 -5.72
C LYS A 23 -12.00 -19.21 -6.40
N LEU A 24 -12.36 -18.09 -5.78
CA LEU A 24 -13.24 -17.08 -6.39
C LEU A 24 -12.66 -16.52 -7.69
N ASN A 25 -11.33 -16.39 -7.77
CA ASN A 25 -10.63 -15.92 -8.97
C ASN A 25 -10.26 -17.05 -9.95
N ARG A 26 -10.75 -18.29 -9.74
CA ARG A 26 -10.52 -19.46 -10.59
C ARG A 26 -9.04 -19.82 -10.76
N ILE A 27 -8.23 -19.55 -9.74
CA ILE A 27 -6.81 -19.96 -9.71
C ILE A 27 -6.79 -21.45 -9.32
N SER A 28 -6.10 -22.28 -10.13
CA SER A 28 -6.03 -23.73 -9.87
C SER A 28 -5.36 -24.04 -8.53
N GLY A 29 -5.70 -25.18 -7.90
CA GLY A 29 -5.24 -25.53 -6.56
C GLY A 29 -3.72 -25.53 -6.41
N ASP A 30 -3.00 -26.18 -7.33
CA ASP A 30 -1.53 -26.24 -7.29
C ASP A 30 -0.85 -24.90 -7.46
N VAL A 31 -1.41 -24.03 -8.34
CA VAL A 31 -0.92 -22.68 -8.55
C VAL A 31 -1.25 -21.81 -7.33
N SER A 32 -2.45 -21.97 -6.76
CA SER A 32 -2.85 -21.17 -5.60
C SER A 32 -1.98 -21.44 -4.37
N GLU A 33 -1.64 -22.69 -4.06
CA GLU A 33 -0.79 -23.02 -2.91
C GLU A 33 0.61 -22.39 -3.05
N LYS A 34 1.22 -22.49 -4.24
CA LYS A 34 2.52 -21.86 -4.50
C LYS A 34 2.47 -20.33 -4.34
N ARG A 35 1.39 -19.71 -4.83
CA ARG A 35 1.20 -18.26 -4.66
C ARG A 35 0.94 -17.88 -3.21
N ILE A 36 0.18 -18.69 -2.46
CA ILE A 36 -0.09 -18.46 -1.05
C ILE A 36 1.21 -18.51 -0.25
N ASP A 37 2.03 -19.54 -0.45
CA ASP A 37 3.34 -19.66 0.23
C ASP A 37 4.21 -18.44 -0.07
N TYR A 38 4.35 -18.11 -1.35
CA TYR A 38 5.16 -17.00 -1.81
C TYR A 38 4.72 -15.65 -1.23
N TRP A 39 3.42 -15.34 -1.29
CA TRP A 39 2.92 -14.04 -0.81
C TRP A 39 2.88 -13.95 0.71
N LEU A 40 2.62 -15.05 1.43
CA LEU A 40 2.72 -15.06 2.89
C LEU A 40 4.16 -14.82 3.36
N GLU A 41 5.14 -15.37 2.67
CA GLU A 41 6.56 -15.10 2.94
C GLU A 41 6.89 -13.63 2.66
N MET A 42 6.51 -13.12 1.49
CA MET A 42 6.76 -11.74 1.08
C MET A 42 6.18 -10.70 2.05
N VAL A 43 4.99 -10.95 2.58
CA VAL A 43 4.35 -10.05 3.56
C VAL A 43 4.76 -10.35 5.01
N GLY A 44 5.67 -11.31 5.24
CA GLY A 44 6.19 -11.67 6.56
C GLY A 44 5.13 -12.25 7.50
N LEU A 45 4.28 -13.16 6.98
CA LEU A 45 3.22 -13.84 7.74
C LEU A 45 3.32 -15.37 7.69
N SER A 46 4.44 -15.95 7.23
CA SER A 46 4.61 -17.40 7.10
C SER A 46 4.41 -18.13 8.44
N GLU A 47 5.03 -17.65 9.50
CA GLU A 47 4.96 -18.27 10.84
C GLU A 47 3.57 -18.15 11.46
N GLU A 48 2.84 -17.08 11.12
CA GLU A 48 1.50 -16.80 11.63
C GLU A 48 0.38 -17.39 10.75
N SER A 49 0.75 -17.99 9.62
CA SER A 49 -0.17 -18.36 8.54
C SER A 49 -1.29 -19.34 8.92
N THR A 50 -1.10 -20.11 10.00
CA THR A 50 -2.06 -21.10 10.52
C THR A 50 -2.86 -20.58 11.73
N LYS A 51 -2.58 -19.37 12.22
CA LYS A 51 -3.36 -18.75 13.29
C LYS A 51 -4.63 -18.10 12.71
N LYS A 52 -5.71 -18.14 13.48
CA LYS A 52 -6.97 -17.48 13.09
C LYS A 52 -6.76 -15.99 12.86
N VAL A 53 -7.25 -15.47 11.74
CA VAL A 53 -7.10 -14.06 11.37
C VAL A 53 -7.78 -13.12 12.38
N GLY A 54 -8.80 -13.58 13.09
CA GLY A 54 -9.40 -12.82 14.19
C GLY A 54 -8.42 -12.46 15.33
N THR A 55 -7.27 -13.16 15.44
CA THR A 55 -6.22 -12.88 16.44
C THR A 55 -5.11 -11.96 15.91
N TYR A 56 -5.18 -11.56 14.62
CA TYR A 56 -4.15 -10.74 14.00
C TYR A 56 -4.21 -9.28 14.47
N SER A 57 -3.03 -8.67 14.64
CA SER A 57 -2.95 -7.22 14.79
C SER A 57 -3.43 -6.50 13.53
N LYS A 58 -3.74 -5.20 13.64
CA LYS A 58 -4.13 -4.38 12.49
C LYS A 58 -3.08 -4.47 11.38
N GLY A 59 -1.78 -4.34 11.71
CA GLY A 59 -0.69 -4.44 10.74
C GLY A 59 -0.57 -5.81 10.09
N MET A 60 -0.84 -6.90 10.81
CA MET A 60 -0.89 -8.24 10.22
C MET A 60 -2.06 -8.38 9.25
N ARG A 61 -3.24 -7.88 9.61
CA ARG A 61 -4.43 -7.88 8.72
C ARG A 61 -4.16 -7.07 7.46
N GLN A 62 -3.54 -5.90 7.59
CA GLN A 62 -3.21 -5.05 6.45
C GLN A 62 -2.22 -5.74 5.50
N ARG A 63 -1.17 -6.38 6.03
CA ARG A 63 -0.21 -7.16 5.22
C ARG A 63 -0.86 -8.38 4.57
N LEU A 64 -1.77 -9.07 5.26
CA LEU A 64 -2.56 -10.15 4.66
C LEU A 64 -3.45 -9.63 3.52
N GLY A 65 -4.03 -8.43 3.64
CA GLY A 65 -4.79 -7.77 2.59
C GLY A 65 -3.95 -7.50 1.34
N ILE A 66 -2.69 -7.09 1.52
CA ILE A 66 -1.76 -6.98 0.38
C ILE A 66 -1.57 -8.35 -0.29
N ALA A 67 -1.33 -9.43 0.48
CA ALA A 67 -1.20 -10.77 -0.09
C ALA A 67 -2.47 -11.20 -0.85
N GLU A 68 -3.66 -10.87 -0.34
CA GLU A 68 -4.95 -11.13 -1.00
C GLU A 68 -5.06 -10.42 -2.35
N VAL A 69 -4.63 -9.17 -2.44
CA VAL A 69 -4.63 -8.43 -3.71
C VAL A 69 -3.63 -9.04 -4.68
N LEU A 70 -2.43 -9.40 -4.18
CA LEU A 70 -1.31 -9.84 -5.01
C LEU A 70 -1.41 -11.28 -5.51
N ILE A 71 -2.19 -12.15 -4.85
CA ILE A 71 -2.39 -13.54 -5.29
C ILE A 71 -2.95 -13.64 -6.72
N LYS A 72 -3.60 -12.57 -7.18
CA LYS A 72 -4.15 -12.41 -8.53
C LYS A 72 -3.13 -11.94 -9.57
N GLU A 73 -1.89 -11.68 -9.17
CA GLU A 73 -0.81 -11.15 -10.01
C GLU A 73 -1.20 -9.88 -10.79
N PRO A 74 -1.70 -8.85 -10.11
CA PRO A 74 -2.12 -7.61 -10.76
C PRO A 74 -0.91 -6.81 -11.27
N LYS A 75 -1.09 -6.05 -12.35
CA LYS A 75 -0.11 -5.08 -12.83
C LYS A 75 -0.26 -3.71 -12.15
N LEU A 76 -1.44 -3.41 -11.64
CA LEU A 76 -1.79 -2.16 -10.98
C LEU A 76 -2.54 -2.46 -9.69
N VAL A 77 -2.12 -1.84 -8.59
CA VAL A 77 -2.75 -1.97 -7.26
C VAL A 77 -3.07 -0.58 -6.72
N PHE A 78 -4.26 -0.43 -6.20
CA PHE A 78 -4.68 0.74 -5.43
C PHE A 78 -4.67 0.39 -3.95
N LEU A 79 -4.00 1.20 -3.13
CA LEU A 79 -3.89 1.06 -1.68
C LEU A 79 -4.51 2.29 -1.02
N ASP A 80 -5.55 2.08 -0.22
CA ASP A 80 -6.25 3.15 0.47
C ASP A 80 -5.77 3.25 1.92
N GLU A 81 -5.06 4.34 2.24
CA GLU A 81 -4.48 4.61 3.57
C GLU A 81 -3.75 3.39 4.19
N PRO A 82 -2.77 2.77 3.48
CA PRO A 82 -2.23 1.47 3.86
C PRO A 82 -1.49 1.44 5.21
N THR A 83 -1.11 2.60 5.75
CA THR A 83 -0.34 2.74 7.00
C THR A 83 -1.16 3.27 8.16
N ILE A 84 -2.43 3.63 7.93
CA ILE A 84 -3.26 4.27 8.97
C ILE A 84 -3.45 3.36 10.20
N GLY A 85 -3.18 3.93 11.38
CA GLY A 85 -3.37 3.25 12.67
C GLY A 85 -2.39 2.09 12.91
N LEU A 86 -1.28 2.04 12.19
CA LEU A 86 -0.15 1.19 12.51
C LEU A 86 0.78 1.90 13.50
N ASP A 87 1.46 1.12 14.32
CA ASP A 87 2.57 1.60 15.13
C ASP A 87 3.78 1.97 14.24
N PRO A 88 4.79 2.67 14.76
CA PRO A 88 5.93 3.11 13.93
C PRO A 88 6.67 1.96 13.24
N ASP A 89 6.82 0.82 13.91
CA ASP A 89 7.51 -0.35 13.35
C ASP A 89 6.65 -1.03 12.26
N GLY A 90 5.35 -1.18 12.49
CA GLY A 90 4.40 -1.66 11.49
C GLY A 90 4.32 -0.75 10.27
N THR A 91 4.39 0.57 10.48
CA THR A 91 4.44 1.57 9.41
C THR A 91 5.68 1.39 8.54
N ASN A 92 6.87 1.31 9.15
CA ASN A 92 8.11 1.12 8.40
C ASN A 92 8.09 -0.17 7.58
N ARG A 93 7.69 -1.29 8.19
CA ARG A 93 7.54 -2.57 7.47
C ARG A 93 6.57 -2.49 6.29
N MET A 94 5.48 -1.73 6.44
CA MET A 94 4.51 -1.54 5.37
C MET A 94 5.09 -0.70 4.22
N LEU A 95 5.81 0.38 4.53
CA LEU A 95 6.48 1.21 3.54
C LEU A 95 7.56 0.43 2.78
N ASP A 96 8.38 -0.36 3.49
CA ASP A 96 9.39 -1.23 2.89
C ASP A 96 8.75 -2.27 1.95
N LEU A 97 7.65 -2.88 2.36
CA LEU A 97 6.89 -3.81 1.53
C LEU A 97 6.37 -3.13 0.25
N ILE A 98 5.73 -1.96 0.38
CA ILE A 98 5.21 -1.19 -0.77
C ILE A 98 6.36 -0.83 -1.72
N HIS A 99 7.49 -0.39 -1.21
CA HIS A 99 8.67 -0.06 -2.00
C HIS A 99 9.21 -1.28 -2.77
N SER A 100 9.34 -2.44 -2.09
CA SER A 100 9.83 -3.67 -2.74
C SER A 100 8.88 -4.16 -3.84
N LEU A 101 7.57 -4.06 -3.64
CA LEU A 101 6.57 -4.43 -4.65
C LEU A 101 6.69 -3.58 -5.93
N SER A 102 6.92 -2.29 -5.78
CA SER A 102 7.09 -1.39 -6.91
C SER A 102 8.40 -1.65 -7.66
N ARG A 103 9.53 -1.75 -6.94
CA ARG A 103 10.88 -1.82 -7.53
C ARG A 103 11.26 -3.21 -8.03
N GLU A 104 10.93 -4.25 -7.26
CA GLU A 104 11.38 -5.61 -7.54
C GLU A 104 10.37 -6.44 -8.34
N LYS A 105 9.08 -6.13 -8.21
CA LYS A 105 8.00 -6.90 -8.86
C LYS A 105 7.36 -6.20 -10.05
N ASN A 106 7.82 -4.98 -10.40
CA ASN A 106 7.26 -4.18 -11.49
C ASN A 106 5.74 -4.00 -11.40
N ILE A 107 5.22 -3.86 -10.16
CA ILE A 107 3.81 -3.59 -9.92
C ILE A 107 3.64 -2.07 -9.81
N THR A 108 2.76 -1.51 -10.62
CA THR A 108 2.38 -0.10 -10.48
C THR A 108 1.49 0.04 -9.25
N LEU A 109 1.92 0.87 -8.29
CA LEU A 109 1.17 1.13 -7.06
C LEU A 109 0.62 2.55 -7.09
N PHE A 110 -0.66 2.67 -6.79
CA PHE A 110 -1.32 3.94 -6.53
C PHE A 110 -1.81 3.92 -5.09
N LEU A 111 -1.32 4.82 -4.26
CA LEU A 111 -1.73 4.89 -2.86
C LEU A 111 -2.37 6.24 -2.54
N SER A 112 -3.40 6.23 -1.69
CA SER A 112 -3.90 7.41 -1.01
C SER A 112 -3.28 7.51 0.37
N SER A 113 -2.91 8.70 0.81
CA SER A 113 -2.47 8.96 2.17
C SER A 113 -2.58 10.45 2.51
N HIS A 114 -2.85 10.74 3.77
CA HIS A 114 -2.75 12.08 4.34
C HIS A 114 -1.41 12.30 5.09
N LEU A 115 -0.56 11.27 5.18
CA LEU A 115 0.74 11.30 5.85
C LEU A 115 1.83 11.67 4.83
N LEU A 116 2.00 12.97 4.59
CA LEU A 116 2.80 13.51 3.49
C LEU A 116 4.28 13.14 3.57
N ASP A 117 4.84 13.00 4.78
CA ASP A 117 6.21 12.55 5.02
C ASP A 117 6.46 11.12 4.51
N GLN A 118 5.46 10.23 4.64
CA GLN A 118 5.53 8.86 4.14
C GLN A 118 5.43 8.84 2.61
N VAL A 119 4.49 9.60 2.05
CA VAL A 119 4.33 9.74 0.60
C VAL A 119 5.63 10.25 -0.04
N GLN A 120 6.28 11.25 0.56
CA GLN A 120 7.54 11.80 0.06
C GLN A 120 8.67 10.77 0.04
N LYS A 121 8.67 9.81 0.97
CA LYS A 121 9.72 8.77 1.05
C LYS A 121 9.59 7.67 -0.02
N ILE A 122 8.37 7.33 -0.43
CA ILE A 122 8.14 6.13 -1.25
C ILE A 122 7.57 6.39 -2.63
N CYS A 123 7.02 7.58 -2.88
CA CYS A 123 6.37 7.90 -4.14
C CYS A 123 7.29 8.61 -5.10
N ASP A 124 7.36 8.15 -6.35
CA ASP A 124 8.08 8.85 -7.44
C ASP A 124 7.28 10.07 -7.94
N ARG A 125 5.95 10.00 -7.85
CA ARG A 125 5.02 11.04 -8.33
C ARG A 125 3.86 11.19 -7.35
N VAL A 126 3.31 12.40 -7.27
CA VAL A 126 2.13 12.69 -6.44
C VAL A 126 1.06 13.41 -7.24
N GLY A 127 -0.19 13.17 -6.84
CA GLY A 127 -1.34 13.97 -7.24
C GLY A 127 -1.89 14.68 -6.02
N ILE A 128 -2.02 16.01 -6.07
CA ILE A 128 -2.59 16.81 -4.97
C ILE A 128 -4.06 17.07 -5.29
N MET A 129 -4.92 16.61 -4.38
CA MET A 129 -6.36 16.79 -4.46
C MET A 129 -6.83 17.78 -3.39
N ILE A 130 -7.63 18.77 -3.78
CA ILE A 130 -8.23 19.76 -2.88
C ILE A 130 -9.70 19.90 -3.25
N ASN A 131 -10.59 19.76 -2.27
CA ASN A 131 -12.04 19.84 -2.47
C ASN A 131 -12.57 18.96 -3.63
N GLY A 132 -12.01 17.74 -3.77
CA GLY A 132 -12.40 16.80 -4.84
C GLY A 132 -11.79 17.09 -6.21
N ASN A 133 -11.00 18.15 -6.36
CA ASN A 133 -10.33 18.51 -7.61
C ASN A 133 -8.86 18.15 -7.59
N LEU A 134 -8.34 17.59 -8.68
CA LEU A 134 -6.91 17.37 -8.89
C LEU A 134 -6.25 18.68 -9.29
N VAL A 135 -5.52 19.31 -8.36
CA VAL A 135 -4.92 20.64 -8.58
C VAL A 135 -3.48 20.57 -9.10
N ALA A 136 -2.79 19.46 -8.86
CA ALA A 136 -1.45 19.21 -9.35
C ALA A 136 -1.17 17.71 -9.50
N ILE A 137 -0.32 17.34 -10.45
CA ILE A 137 0.20 15.98 -10.61
C ILE A 137 1.60 16.04 -11.23
N GLY A 138 2.52 15.25 -10.70
CA GLY A 138 3.89 15.15 -11.24
C GLY A 138 4.90 14.61 -10.23
N PRO A 139 6.18 14.51 -10.64
CA PRO A 139 7.28 14.27 -9.72
C PRO A 139 7.33 15.36 -8.64
N ILE A 140 7.67 14.97 -7.41
CA ILE A 140 7.68 15.88 -6.26
C ILE A 140 8.63 17.06 -6.51
N GLU A 141 9.81 16.77 -7.08
CA GLU A 141 10.82 17.80 -7.42
C GLU A 141 10.29 18.86 -8.42
N GLU A 142 9.57 18.42 -9.45
CA GLU A 142 8.96 19.34 -10.42
C GLU A 142 7.89 20.22 -9.80
N LEU A 143 7.09 19.66 -8.90
CA LEU A 143 6.07 20.41 -8.16
C LEU A 143 6.69 21.39 -7.20
N ALA A 144 7.79 21.02 -6.50
CA ALA A 144 8.57 21.91 -5.65
C ALA A 144 9.14 23.10 -6.44
N LYS A 145 9.81 22.83 -7.55
CA LYS A 145 10.38 23.86 -8.42
C LYS A 145 9.31 24.83 -8.92
N LYS A 146 8.19 24.31 -9.37
CA LYS A 146 7.07 25.10 -9.90
C LYS A 146 6.41 25.99 -8.85
N LYS A 147 6.29 25.51 -7.59
CA LYS A 147 5.52 26.20 -6.53
C LYS A 147 6.39 26.99 -5.56
N LEU A 148 7.56 26.51 -5.25
CA LEU A 148 8.45 27.12 -4.26
C LEU A 148 9.58 27.91 -4.92
N GLY A 149 9.83 27.72 -6.22
CA GLY A 149 10.92 28.37 -6.93
C GLY A 149 12.32 27.89 -6.51
N LEU A 150 12.37 26.74 -5.82
CA LEU A 150 13.59 26.18 -5.25
C LEU A 150 14.19 25.14 -6.20
N ASP A 151 15.44 25.34 -6.57
CA ASP A 151 16.28 24.31 -7.25
C ASP A 151 17.00 23.41 -6.24
N GLN A 152 16.73 23.55 -4.93
CA GLN A 152 17.42 22.83 -3.84
C GLN A 152 16.52 21.81 -3.17
N GLN A 153 17.14 20.75 -2.63
CA GLN A 153 16.49 19.59 -2.01
C GLN A 153 15.87 19.86 -0.62
N ASP A 154 15.83 21.10 -0.16
CA ASP A 154 15.34 21.48 1.17
C ASP A 154 13.86 21.86 1.14
N TYR A 155 12.99 20.95 0.67
CA TYR A 155 11.53 21.12 0.72
C TYR A 155 10.83 19.89 1.26
N THR A 156 9.68 20.11 1.87
CA THR A 156 8.78 19.04 2.29
C THR A 156 7.55 18.99 1.37
N LEU A 157 6.98 17.81 1.20
CA LEU A 157 5.71 17.66 0.46
C LEU A 157 4.58 18.46 1.14
N GLU A 158 4.66 18.64 2.47
CA GLU A 158 3.72 19.46 3.22
C GLU A 158 3.78 20.94 2.80
N GLU A 159 4.97 21.51 2.62
CA GLU A 159 5.14 22.89 2.14
C GLU A 159 4.57 23.07 0.74
N ILE A 160 4.81 22.12 -0.15
CA ILE A 160 4.23 22.10 -1.50
C ILE A 160 2.69 22.05 -1.42
N TYR A 161 2.15 21.11 -0.63
CA TYR A 161 0.71 20.95 -0.43
C TYR A 161 0.07 22.24 0.10
N MET A 162 0.64 22.85 1.14
CA MET A 162 0.13 24.07 1.74
C MET A 162 0.13 25.28 0.78
N LYS A 163 1.05 25.34 -0.16
CA LYS A 163 1.06 26.38 -1.20
C LYS A 163 -0.11 26.18 -2.17
N TYR A 164 -0.36 24.95 -2.63
CA TYR A 164 -1.51 24.65 -3.48
C TYR A 164 -2.83 24.88 -2.74
N PHE A 165 -2.90 24.50 -1.46
CA PHE A 165 -4.10 24.67 -0.63
C PHE A 165 -4.50 26.13 -0.43
N LYS A 166 -3.53 27.04 -0.26
CA LYS A 166 -3.81 28.50 -0.07
C LYS A 166 -4.27 29.21 -1.34
N GLU A 167 -4.04 28.63 -2.50
CA GLU A 167 -4.40 29.19 -3.80
C GLU A 167 -5.68 28.58 -4.39
N ALA A 168 -6.21 27.50 -3.78
CA ALA A 168 -7.42 26.80 -4.21
C ALA A 168 -8.69 27.34 -3.52
#